data_080533c3f1b4dbe26b57f1be76fe076c
#
_entry.id   080533c3f1b4dbe26b57f1be76fe076c
#
_cell.length_a   1.000
_cell.length_b   1.000
_cell.length_c   1.000
_cell.angle_alpha   90.00
_cell.angle_beta   90.00
_cell.angle_gamma   90.00
#
_symmetry.space_group_name_H-M   'P 1'
#
loop_
_entity.id
_entity.type
_entity.pdbx_description
1 polymer ?
#
loop_
_entity_poly.entity_id
_entity_poly.type
_entity_poly.pdbx_seq_one_letter_code
_entity_poly.pdbx_strand_id
1 'polypeptide(L)'
;MAEYARVVTFDADDAALDALVNEISAAEGAPAEVPAKRITVLADRSAGRVVVAVRFGSEEDLRKGAAALEAMSPPDTGMRRVSVDEYEVVLERQPS
;
A
#
# COMPACT_ATOMS: atom_id res chain seq x y z
N MET A 1 13.31 1.93 17.44
CA MET A 1 12.63 3.01 16.72
C MET A 1 11.33 2.48 16.15
N ALA A 2 10.30 3.30 16.14
CA ALA A 2 9.00 2.88 15.64
C ALA A 2 9.00 2.79 14.12
N GLU A 3 8.30 1.79 13.60
CA GLU A 3 7.98 1.69 12.18
C GLU A 3 6.58 2.26 11.96
N TYR A 4 6.29 2.61 10.72
CA TYR A 4 5.04 3.24 10.35
C TYR A 4 4.45 2.53 9.13
N ALA A 5 3.14 2.62 8.99
CA ALA A 5 2.44 2.04 7.85
C ALA A 5 1.48 3.05 7.24
N ARG A 6 1.46 3.11 5.92
CA ARG A 6 0.44 3.85 5.17
C ARG A 6 -0.53 2.82 4.60
N VAL A 7 -1.80 2.98 4.93
CA VAL A 7 -2.83 2.02 4.56
C VAL A 7 -3.85 2.72 3.68
N VAL A 8 -3.98 2.26 2.45
CA VAL A 8 -4.92 2.85 1.49
C VAL A 8 -5.98 1.81 1.17
N THR A 9 -7.24 2.20 1.29
CA THR A 9 -8.38 1.34 0.98
C THR A 9 -9.02 1.79 -0.32
N PHE A 10 -9.29 0.82 -1.19
CA PHE A 10 -9.94 1.04 -2.49
C PHE A 10 -11.17 0.17 -2.62
N ASP A 11 -12.16 0.68 -3.37
CA ASP A 11 -13.19 -0.18 -3.97
C ASP A 11 -12.65 -0.64 -5.33
N ALA A 12 -12.69 -1.94 -5.59
CA ALA A 12 -12.16 -2.53 -6.81
C ALA A 12 -12.87 -3.83 -7.14
N ASP A 13 -13.10 -4.08 -8.42
CA ASP A 13 -13.59 -5.38 -8.86
C ASP A 13 -12.41 -6.36 -9.05
N ASP A 14 -12.71 -7.61 -9.39
CA ASP A 14 -11.67 -8.62 -9.57
C ASP A 14 -10.68 -8.27 -10.67
N ALA A 15 -11.14 -7.68 -11.76
CA ALA A 15 -10.25 -7.29 -12.86
C ALA A 15 -9.28 -6.20 -12.42
N ALA A 16 -9.75 -5.20 -11.68
CA ALA A 16 -8.90 -4.13 -11.16
C ALA A 16 -7.90 -4.67 -10.13
N LEU A 17 -8.35 -5.58 -9.27
CA LEU A 17 -7.46 -6.22 -8.30
C LEU A 17 -6.36 -7.02 -9.00
N ASP A 18 -6.72 -7.83 -9.99
CA ASP A 18 -5.74 -8.64 -10.70
C ASP A 18 -4.74 -7.77 -11.45
N ALA A 19 -5.19 -6.64 -12.03
CA ALA A 19 -4.29 -5.69 -12.68
C ALA A 19 -3.31 -5.08 -11.68
N LEU A 20 -3.77 -4.72 -10.50
CA LEU A 20 -2.91 -4.17 -9.44
C LEU A 20 -1.87 -5.19 -9.00
N VAL A 21 -2.28 -6.43 -8.74
CA VAL A 21 -1.38 -7.50 -8.32
C VAL A 21 -0.32 -7.75 -9.38
N ASN A 22 -0.72 -7.80 -10.65
CA ASN A 22 0.22 -8.01 -11.75
C ASN A 22 1.24 -6.86 -11.85
N GLU A 23 0.77 -5.62 -11.68
CA GLU A 23 1.63 -4.45 -11.75
C GLU A 23 2.66 -4.43 -10.62
N ILE A 24 2.22 -4.72 -9.39
CA ILE A 24 3.12 -4.78 -8.24
C ILE A 24 4.10 -5.96 -8.38
N SER A 25 3.62 -7.11 -8.84
CA SER A 25 4.47 -8.30 -9.01
C SER A 25 5.52 -8.11 -10.10
N ALA A 26 5.21 -7.33 -11.13
CA ALA A 26 6.15 -7.04 -12.20
C ALA A 26 7.22 -6.01 -11.79
N ALA A 27 6.94 -5.21 -10.77
CA ALA A 27 7.90 -4.22 -10.28
C ALA A 27 8.97 -4.90 -9.44
N GLU A 28 10.23 -4.51 -9.64
CA GLU A 28 11.33 -5.01 -8.83
C GLU A 28 11.48 -4.16 -7.57
N GLY A 29 10.51 -4.29 -6.66
CA GLY A 29 10.50 -3.52 -5.43
C GLY A 29 9.73 -2.20 -5.58
N ALA A 30 9.78 -1.37 -4.54
CA ALA A 30 9.15 -0.07 -4.54
C ALA A 30 9.93 0.91 -5.44
N PRO A 31 9.27 1.93 -6.00
CA PRO A 31 9.98 3.00 -6.70
C PRO A 31 11.07 3.61 -5.82
N ALA A 32 12.14 4.11 -6.45
CA ALA A 32 13.29 4.65 -5.71
C ALA A 32 12.91 5.80 -4.77
N GLU A 33 11.86 6.55 -5.08
CA GLU A 33 11.37 7.67 -4.28
C GLU A 33 10.54 7.21 -3.08
N VAL A 34 10.18 5.90 -3.00
CA VAL A 34 9.37 5.35 -1.93
C VAL A 34 10.24 4.42 -1.10
N PRO A 35 10.74 4.87 0.06
CA PRO A 35 11.63 4.04 0.89
C PRO A 35 10.86 3.00 1.71
N ALA A 36 10.09 2.17 1.03
CA ALA A 36 9.23 1.16 1.66
C ALA A 36 10.02 -0.09 2.02
N LYS A 37 9.76 -0.63 3.20
CA LYS A 37 10.33 -1.91 3.64
C LYS A 37 9.50 -3.10 3.15
N ARG A 38 8.18 -2.91 3.03
CA ARG A 38 7.25 -3.99 2.68
C ARG A 38 6.00 -3.40 2.08
N ILE A 39 5.46 -4.07 1.10
CA ILE A 39 4.15 -3.74 0.52
C ILE A 39 3.30 -5.00 0.62
N THR A 40 2.11 -4.85 1.19
CA THR A 40 1.16 -5.95 1.32
C THR A 40 -0.17 -5.53 0.70
N VAL A 41 -0.72 -6.39 -0.14
CA VAL A 41 -2.03 -6.18 -0.74
C VAL A 41 -3.00 -7.19 -0.13
N LEU A 42 -4.07 -6.68 0.46
CA LEU A 42 -5.11 -7.49 1.06
C LEU A 42 -6.40 -7.28 0.27
N ALA A 43 -7.17 -8.32 0.07
CA ALA A 43 -8.38 -8.22 -0.71
C ALA A 43 -9.54 -8.93 -0.04
N ASP A 44 -10.71 -8.27 -0.07
CA ASP A 44 -11.99 -8.89 0.23
C ASP A 44 -12.79 -8.87 -1.08
N ARG A 45 -12.71 -9.96 -1.81
CA ARG A 45 -13.34 -10.04 -3.14
C ARG A 45 -14.86 -9.98 -3.07
N SER A 46 -15.44 -10.52 -2.00
CA SER A 46 -16.89 -10.49 -1.85
C SER A 46 -17.42 -9.08 -1.54
N ALA A 47 -16.62 -8.26 -0.88
CA ALA A 47 -16.98 -6.87 -0.59
C ALA A 47 -16.51 -5.90 -1.68
N GLY A 48 -15.72 -6.35 -2.64
CA GLY A 48 -15.14 -5.49 -3.66
C GLY A 48 -14.15 -4.50 -3.08
N ARG A 49 -13.35 -4.93 -2.11
CA ARG A 49 -12.44 -4.05 -1.37
C ARG A 49 -11.01 -4.54 -1.44
N VAL A 50 -10.09 -3.60 -1.64
CA VAL A 50 -8.66 -3.85 -1.65
C VAL A 50 -7.97 -2.89 -0.70
N VAL A 51 -7.04 -3.41 0.09
CA VAL A 51 -6.24 -2.61 1.02
C VAL A 51 -4.77 -2.79 0.66
N VAL A 52 -4.08 -1.68 0.44
CA VAL A 52 -2.64 -1.68 0.20
C VAL A 52 -1.95 -1.09 1.41
N ALA A 53 -1.16 -1.91 2.10
CA ALA A 53 -0.40 -1.50 3.28
C ALA A 53 1.08 -1.39 2.92
N VAL A 54 1.66 -0.22 3.11
CA VAL A 54 3.07 0.04 2.82
C VAL A 54 3.77 0.32 4.14
N ARG A 55 4.80 -0.47 4.45
CA ARG A 55 5.56 -0.37 5.69
C ARG A 55 6.81 0.47 5.49
N PHE A 56 7.09 1.39 6.43
CA PHE A 56 8.27 2.23 6.43
C PHE A 56 9.03 2.07 7.74
N GLY A 57 10.36 2.23 7.68
CA GLY A 57 11.22 2.04 8.83
C GLY A 57 11.27 3.24 9.78
N SER A 58 10.73 4.40 9.39
CA SER A 58 10.74 5.60 10.22
C SER A 58 9.62 6.54 9.78
N GLU A 59 9.31 7.52 10.63
CA GLU A 59 8.33 8.55 10.29
C GLU A 59 8.80 9.40 9.11
N GLU A 60 10.10 9.68 9.03
CA GLU A 60 10.67 10.42 7.91
C GLU A 60 10.45 9.67 6.59
N ASP A 61 10.69 8.36 6.59
CA ASP A 61 10.48 7.52 5.42
C ASP A 61 8.99 7.46 5.03
N LEU A 62 8.11 7.41 6.03
CA LEU A 62 6.67 7.48 5.80
C LEU A 62 6.30 8.77 5.07
N ARG A 63 6.80 9.90 5.53
CA ARG A 63 6.51 11.20 4.92
C ARG A 63 7.02 11.29 3.49
N LYS A 64 8.25 10.83 3.26
CA LYS A 64 8.83 10.80 1.90
C LYS A 64 8.03 9.87 0.99
N GLY A 65 7.71 8.69 1.47
CA GLY A 65 6.96 7.71 0.71
C GLY A 65 5.55 8.17 0.39
N ALA A 66 4.87 8.76 1.37
CA ALA A 66 3.52 9.28 1.18
C ALA A 66 3.49 10.39 0.14
N ALA A 67 4.45 11.32 0.19
CA ALA A 67 4.55 12.40 -0.79
C ALA A 67 4.79 11.85 -2.20
N ALA A 68 5.70 10.87 -2.34
CA ALA A 68 5.98 10.26 -3.62
C ALA A 68 4.77 9.51 -4.19
N LEU A 69 4.07 8.76 -3.33
CA LEU A 69 2.89 8.02 -3.76
C LEU A 69 1.74 8.94 -4.16
N GLU A 70 1.55 10.05 -3.43
CA GLU A 70 0.53 11.03 -3.80
C GLU A 70 0.86 11.76 -5.10
N ALA A 71 2.13 11.92 -5.42
CA ALA A 71 2.57 12.54 -6.67
C ALA A 71 2.41 11.62 -7.87
N MET A 72 2.33 10.31 -7.65
CA MET A 72 2.10 9.34 -8.72
C MET A 72 0.63 9.38 -9.12
N SER A 73 0.38 9.48 -10.42
CA SER A 73 -0.98 9.33 -10.91
C SER A 73 -1.41 7.88 -10.67
N PRO A 74 -2.57 7.65 -10.05
CA PRO A 74 -3.05 6.29 -9.91
C PRO A 74 -3.23 5.69 -11.30
N PRO A 75 -2.86 4.41 -11.50
CA PRO A 75 -3.15 3.75 -12.75
C PRO A 75 -4.66 3.76 -13.00
N ASP A 76 -5.06 3.90 -14.25
CA ASP A 76 -6.48 3.88 -14.62
C ASP A 76 -6.97 2.43 -14.58
N THR A 77 -7.14 1.92 -13.37
CA THR A 77 -7.45 0.52 -13.13
C THR A 77 -8.91 0.29 -12.74
N GLY A 78 -9.72 1.36 -12.72
CA GLY A 78 -11.09 1.25 -12.25
C GLY A 78 -11.24 1.17 -10.74
N MET A 79 -10.15 1.40 -10.01
CA MET A 79 -10.20 1.43 -8.55
C MET A 79 -10.57 2.81 -8.05
N ARG A 80 -11.38 2.84 -7.00
CA ARG A 80 -11.75 4.09 -6.34
C ARG A 80 -11.15 4.12 -4.93
N ARG A 81 -10.35 5.14 -4.64
CA ARG A 81 -9.77 5.31 -3.33
C ARG A 81 -10.85 5.74 -2.33
N VAL A 82 -10.99 4.96 -1.27
CA VAL A 82 -11.97 5.21 -0.21
C VAL A 82 -11.33 5.99 0.93
N SER A 83 -10.13 5.57 1.37
CA SER A 83 -9.45 6.21 2.49
C SER A 83 -7.95 6.02 2.42
N VAL A 84 -7.23 6.94 3.07
CA VAL A 84 -5.79 6.84 3.31
C VAL A 84 -5.58 7.07 4.79
N ASP A 85 -4.94 6.12 5.45
CA ASP A 85 -4.65 6.19 6.87
C ASP A 85 -3.16 5.94 7.10
N GLU A 86 -2.61 6.57 8.12
CA GLU A 86 -1.22 6.39 8.51
C GLU A 86 -1.17 5.97 9.97
N TYR A 87 -0.40 4.95 10.26
CA TYR A 87 -0.35 4.35 11.59
C TYR A 87 1.08 4.15 12.05
N GLU A 88 1.30 4.27 13.35
CA GLU A 88 2.51 3.77 13.97
C GLU A 88 2.36 2.28 14.23
N VAL A 89 3.37 1.49 13.90
CA VAL A 89 3.37 0.06 14.22
C VAL A 89 3.78 -0.10 15.68
N VAL A 90 2.82 -0.39 16.53
CA VAL A 90 3.07 -0.49 17.97
C VAL A 90 3.42 -1.89 18.42
N LEU A 91 3.08 -2.90 17.62
CA LEU A 91 3.42 -4.29 17.90
C LEU A 91 3.38 -5.08 16.63
N GLU A 92 4.42 -5.86 16.39
CA GLU A 92 4.43 -6.87 15.34
C GLU A 92 5.06 -8.11 15.93
N ARG A 93 4.40 -9.24 15.76
CA ARG A 93 4.84 -10.50 16.33
C ARG A 93 4.54 -11.64 15.37
N GLN A 94 5.51 -12.50 15.17
CA GLN A 94 5.34 -13.72 14.41
C GLN A 94 5.07 -14.86 15.38
N PRO A 95 3.83 -15.32 15.51
CA PRO A 95 3.56 -16.49 16.36
C PRO A 95 4.19 -17.72 15.71
N SER A 96 4.83 -18.53 16.52
CA SER A 96 5.47 -19.75 16.05
C SER A 96 4.59 -20.97 16.28
#